data_b976f29cbeabd91fd9057c96bc32932a
#
_entry.id   b976f29cbeabd91fd9057c96bc32932a
#
_cell.length_a   1.000
_cell.length_b   1.000
_cell.length_c   1.000
_cell.angle_alpha   90.00
_cell.angle_beta   90.00
_cell.angle_gamma   90.00
#
_symmetry.space_group_name_H-M   'P 1'
#
loop_
_entity.id
_entity.type
_entity.pdbx_description
1 polymer ?
#
loop_
_entity_poly.entity_id
_entity_poly.type
_entity_poly.pdbx_seq_one_letter_code
_entity_poly.pdbx_strand_id
1 'polypeptide(L)'
;MNNEVLNAGADPMGAAIYDYHFNGSADTLIVHSSMFEDDEIPVPDLFRRYEDMPDLEQVALEEARGRILDVGAGSGCHSIALSELGKEAVAIDISPLSVEVMCDRGVDARQINLYDESFTEKFDTVLMLMNGTGIIGTLENMPAFFRRIRELLAPDGCVLIDSSDLRYLFEEEDGSLMIDLAD
;
A
#
# COMPACT_ATOMS: atom_id res chain seq x y z
N MET A 1 12.58 -7.92 -11.55
CA MET A 1 11.98 -7.63 -10.25
C MET A 1 11.75 -8.93 -9.50
N ASN A 2 11.86 -8.92 -8.18
CA ASN A 2 11.54 -10.11 -7.38
C ASN A 2 10.01 -10.34 -7.43
N ASN A 3 9.58 -11.57 -7.71
CA ASN A 3 8.16 -11.98 -7.72
C ASN A 3 7.82 -12.89 -6.55
N GLU A 4 8.69 -12.98 -5.54
CA GLU A 4 8.48 -13.80 -4.35
C GLU A 4 7.46 -13.13 -3.41
N VAL A 5 6.74 -13.96 -2.67
CA VAL A 5 5.93 -13.55 -1.52
C VAL A 5 6.73 -13.75 -0.23
N LEU A 6 6.32 -13.08 0.84
CA LEU A 6 6.96 -13.25 2.14
C LEU A 6 6.57 -14.58 2.79
N ASN A 7 7.38 -15.02 3.74
CA ASN A 7 7.00 -16.01 4.73
C ASN A 7 6.76 -15.32 6.07
N ALA A 8 5.94 -15.88 6.94
CA ALA A 8 5.55 -15.27 8.21
C ALA A 8 6.74 -14.94 9.13
N GLY A 9 7.88 -15.65 9.02
CA GLY A 9 9.08 -15.38 9.82
C GLY A 9 9.92 -14.19 9.32
N ALA A 10 9.60 -13.62 8.17
CA ALA A 10 10.28 -12.47 7.56
C ALA A 10 9.29 -11.35 7.20
N ASP A 11 8.23 -11.19 7.99
CA ASP A 11 7.09 -10.32 7.75
C ASP A 11 6.78 -9.44 8.98
N PRO A 12 7.63 -8.47 9.29
CA PRO A 12 7.44 -7.65 10.50
C PRO A 12 6.17 -6.78 10.44
N MET A 13 5.83 -6.24 9.26
CA MET A 13 4.61 -5.46 9.05
C MET A 13 3.37 -6.34 9.26
N GLY A 14 3.33 -7.50 8.61
CA GLY A 14 2.24 -8.45 8.77
C GLY A 14 2.11 -8.99 10.19
N ALA A 15 3.23 -9.21 10.89
CA ALA A 15 3.21 -9.63 12.29
C ALA A 15 2.56 -8.58 13.20
N ALA A 16 2.90 -7.30 13.02
CA ALA A 16 2.28 -6.21 13.79
C ALA A 16 0.78 -6.06 13.47
N ILE A 17 0.39 -6.17 12.19
CA ILE A 17 -1.02 -6.17 11.77
C ILE A 17 -1.76 -7.35 12.42
N TYR A 18 -1.18 -8.54 12.39
CA TYR A 18 -1.75 -9.76 12.96
C TYR A 18 -1.94 -9.64 14.48
N ASP A 19 -0.89 -9.20 15.20
CA ASP A 19 -0.94 -9.05 16.65
C ASP A 19 -1.97 -7.99 17.09
N TYR A 20 -2.03 -6.87 16.36
CA TYR A 20 -3.04 -5.85 16.65
C TYR A 20 -4.46 -6.39 16.46
N HIS A 21 -4.71 -7.12 15.36
CA HIS A 21 -6.03 -7.63 15.05
C HIS A 21 -6.48 -8.74 16.02
N PHE A 22 -5.66 -9.75 16.25
CA PHE A 22 -6.03 -10.93 17.02
C PHE A 22 -5.76 -10.83 18.52
N ASN A 23 -4.74 -10.05 18.92
CA ASN A 23 -4.32 -9.92 20.32
C ASN A 23 -4.70 -8.57 20.93
N GLY A 24 -5.21 -7.62 20.13
CA GLY A 24 -5.66 -6.30 20.58
C GLY A 24 -4.53 -5.31 20.85
N SER A 25 -3.29 -5.67 20.58
CA SER A 25 -2.11 -4.81 20.72
C SER A 25 -0.98 -5.30 19.84
N ALA A 26 -0.14 -4.39 19.37
CA ALA A 26 1.10 -4.71 18.69
C ALA A 26 2.20 -3.75 19.16
N ASP A 27 3.45 -4.18 19.02
CA ASP A 27 4.59 -3.30 19.17
C ASP A 27 4.59 -2.23 18.06
N THR A 28 5.15 -1.06 18.36
CA THR A 28 5.32 0.02 17.38
C THR A 28 6.22 -0.45 16.24
N LEU A 29 5.79 -0.20 15.01
CA LEU A 29 6.63 -0.43 13.83
C LEU A 29 7.65 0.69 13.70
N ILE A 30 8.92 0.33 13.67
CA ILE A 30 10.02 1.28 13.48
C ILE A 30 10.53 1.14 12.05
N VAL A 31 10.56 2.26 11.34
CA VAL A 31 11.11 2.37 9.99
C VAL A 31 12.52 2.92 10.08
N HIS A 32 13.50 2.07 9.86
CA HIS A 32 14.91 2.48 9.83
C HIS A 32 15.26 3.10 8.49
N SER A 33 15.84 4.29 8.50
CA SER A 33 16.38 4.97 7.33
C SER A 33 17.90 4.98 7.35
N SER A 34 18.53 4.85 6.18
CA SER A 34 19.97 5.05 6.05
C SER A 34 20.36 6.53 5.96
N MET A 35 19.40 7.44 5.79
CA MET A 35 19.64 8.87 5.53
C MET A 35 18.99 9.79 6.56
N PHE A 36 17.93 9.33 7.23
CA PHE A 36 17.11 10.12 8.16
C PHE A 36 17.00 9.41 9.50
N GLU A 37 16.48 10.11 10.49
CA GLU A 37 16.14 9.52 11.79
C GLU A 37 15.08 8.41 11.61
N ASP A 38 15.06 7.46 12.55
CA ASP A 38 14.06 6.41 12.56
C ASP A 38 12.66 7.02 12.70
N ASP A 39 11.69 6.48 11.97
CA ASP A 39 10.29 6.89 12.02
C ASP A 39 9.43 5.77 12.62
N GLU A 40 8.29 6.13 13.17
CA GLU A 40 7.36 5.21 13.82
C GLU A 40 6.02 5.18 13.07
N ILE A 41 5.54 3.98 12.79
CA ILE A 41 4.19 3.78 12.25
C ILE A 41 3.31 3.23 13.37
N PRO A 42 2.33 4.00 13.87
CA PRO A 42 1.32 3.51 14.79
C PRO A 42 0.45 2.46 14.11
N VAL A 43 0.48 1.22 14.60
CA VAL A 43 -0.28 0.12 13.99
C VAL A 43 -1.79 0.41 13.88
N PRO A 44 -2.44 1.12 14.85
CA PRO A 44 -3.85 1.51 14.71
C PRO A 44 -4.15 2.30 13.43
N ASP A 45 -3.20 3.10 12.93
CA ASP A 45 -3.39 3.89 11.71
C ASP A 45 -3.57 3.03 10.46
N LEU A 46 -3.06 1.79 10.49
CA LEU A 46 -3.28 0.81 9.44
C LEU A 46 -4.71 0.24 9.43
N PHE A 47 -5.50 0.48 10.48
CA PHE A 47 -6.86 -0.03 10.66
C PHE A 47 -7.93 1.05 10.63
N ARG A 48 -7.56 2.28 10.26
CA ARG A 48 -8.47 3.43 10.23
C ARG A 48 -9.69 3.20 9.35
N ARG A 49 -10.79 3.85 9.71
CA ARG A 49 -12.02 3.84 8.93
C ARG A 49 -11.97 4.91 7.85
N TYR A 50 -12.91 4.85 6.91
CA TYR A 50 -13.03 5.83 5.84
C TYR A 50 -13.03 7.29 6.35
N GLU A 51 -13.81 7.58 7.38
CA GLU A 51 -13.91 8.92 7.97
C GLU A 51 -12.62 9.43 8.64
N ASP A 52 -11.72 8.53 9.02
CA ASP A 52 -10.45 8.84 9.67
C ASP A 52 -9.27 8.86 8.68
N MET A 53 -9.53 8.57 7.40
CA MET A 53 -8.52 8.60 6.35
C MET A 53 -8.22 10.04 5.94
N PRO A 54 -6.96 10.36 5.54
CA PRO A 54 -6.64 11.63 4.91
C PRO A 54 -7.52 11.91 3.68
N ASP A 55 -7.82 13.18 3.40
CA ASP A 55 -8.65 13.61 2.26
C ASP A 55 -8.20 13.00 0.93
N LEU A 56 -6.87 12.88 0.73
CA LEU A 56 -6.31 12.28 -0.49
C LEU A 56 -6.74 10.83 -0.68
N GLU A 57 -6.77 10.05 0.39
CA GLU A 57 -7.20 8.65 0.33
C GLU A 57 -8.71 8.56 0.11
N GLN A 58 -9.50 9.40 0.82
CA GLN A 58 -10.95 9.45 0.61
C GLN A 58 -11.30 9.77 -0.84
N VAL A 59 -10.66 10.78 -1.44
CA VAL A 59 -10.83 11.13 -2.85
C VAL A 59 -10.46 9.97 -3.77
N ALA A 60 -9.35 9.27 -3.51
CA ALA A 60 -8.96 8.12 -4.31
C ALA A 60 -9.99 6.98 -4.22
N LEU A 61 -10.53 6.72 -3.04
CA LEU A 61 -11.58 5.71 -2.85
C LEU A 61 -12.88 6.09 -3.55
N GLU A 62 -13.26 7.37 -3.54
CA GLU A 62 -14.44 7.89 -4.26
C GLU A 62 -14.28 7.79 -5.77
N GLU A 63 -13.11 8.12 -6.32
CA GLU A 63 -12.78 8.07 -7.75
C GLU A 63 -12.60 6.64 -8.29
N ALA A 64 -12.27 5.67 -7.43
CA ALA A 64 -12.13 4.28 -7.81
C ALA A 64 -13.45 3.73 -8.38
N ARG A 65 -13.40 3.03 -9.51
CA ARG A 65 -14.59 2.56 -10.25
C ARG A 65 -14.41 1.16 -10.80
N GLY A 66 -15.55 0.53 -11.11
CA GLY A 66 -15.58 -0.81 -11.66
C GLY A 66 -15.00 -1.85 -10.72
N ARG A 67 -14.33 -2.84 -11.26
CA ARG A 67 -13.60 -3.85 -10.49
C ARG A 67 -12.26 -3.30 -10.06
N ILE A 68 -12.00 -3.26 -8.76
CA ILE A 68 -10.84 -2.59 -8.16
C ILE A 68 -9.83 -3.63 -7.69
N LEU A 69 -8.54 -3.39 -7.94
CA LEU A 69 -7.43 -4.12 -7.36
C LEU A 69 -6.74 -3.23 -6.33
N ASP A 70 -6.78 -3.63 -5.06
CA ASP A 70 -6.07 -2.97 -3.97
C ASP A 70 -4.71 -3.68 -3.76
N VAL A 71 -3.62 -2.99 -4.04
CA VAL A 71 -2.26 -3.57 -4.10
C VAL A 71 -1.44 -3.16 -2.89
N GLY A 72 -0.89 -4.15 -2.17
CA GLY A 72 -0.19 -3.93 -0.90
C GLY A 72 -1.18 -3.53 0.19
N ALA A 73 -2.32 -4.23 0.24
CA ALA A 73 -3.50 -3.80 1.00
C ALA A 73 -3.33 -3.85 2.53
N GLY A 74 -2.26 -4.44 3.05
CA GLY A 74 -1.91 -4.47 4.47
C GLY A 74 -3.02 -5.05 5.35
N SER A 75 -3.64 -4.22 6.18
CA SER A 75 -4.78 -4.64 7.02
C SER A 75 -6.09 -4.74 6.24
N GLY A 76 -6.16 -4.23 5.00
CA GLY A 76 -7.36 -4.16 4.18
C GLY A 76 -8.28 -2.96 4.50
N CYS A 77 -7.78 -1.91 5.15
CA CYS A 77 -8.60 -0.76 5.52
C CYS A 77 -9.26 -0.09 4.31
N HIS A 78 -8.53 0.09 3.19
CA HIS A 78 -9.08 0.66 1.96
C HIS A 78 -10.10 -0.28 1.30
N SER A 79 -9.82 -1.58 1.23
CA SER A 79 -10.76 -2.56 0.69
C SER A 79 -12.07 -2.62 1.48
N ILE A 80 -12.01 -2.47 2.81
CA ILE A 80 -13.20 -2.38 3.67
C ILE A 80 -13.96 -1.09 3.38
N ALA A 81 -13.27 0.04 3.34
CA ALA A 81 -13.89 1.34 3.02
C ALA A 81 -14.54 1.33 1.62
N LEU A 82 -13.90 0.71 0.61
CA LEU A 82 -14.50 0.51 -0.71
C LEU A 82 -15.80 -0.31 -0.62
N SER A 83 -15.80 -1.39 0.17
CA SER A 83 -17.01 -2.20 0.38
C SER A 83 -18.14 -1.40 1.05
N GLU A 84 -17.83 -0.56 2.05
CA GLU A 84 -18.78 0.36 2.69
C GLU A 84 -19.34 1.39 1.71
N LEU A 85 -18.55 1.83 0.72
CA LEU A 85 -18.97 2.68 -0.39
C LEU A 85 -19.73 1.91 -1.50
N GLY A 86 -19.99 0.60 -1.31
CA GLY A 86 -20.71 -0.23 -2.27
C GLY A 86 -19.88 -0.62 -3.51
N LYS A 87 -18.55 -0.62 -3.40
CA LYS A 87 -17.62 -0.97 -4.48
C LYS A 87 -17.01 -2.34 -4.25
N GLU A 88 -16.67 -3.05 -5.34
CA GLU A 88 -16.04 -4.37 -5.27
C GLU A 88 -14.52 -4.26 -5.44
N ALA A 89 -13.78 -4.76 -4.47
CA ALA A 89 -12.32 -4.80 -4.51
C ALA A 89 -11.79 -6.22 -4.28
N VAL A 90 -10.69 -6.52 -4.96
CA VAL A 90 -9.82 -7.67 -4.68
C VAL A 90 -8.53 -7.10 -4.11
N ALA A 91 -8.14 -7.57 -2.94
CA ALA A 91 -6.89 -7.16 -2.29
C ALA A 91 -5.77 -8.15 -2.58
N ILE A 92 -4.58 -7.65 -2.87
CA ILE A 92 -3.37 -8.48 -2.92
C ILE A 92 -2.29 -7.93 -2.00
N ASP A 93 -1.58 -8.84 -1.36
CA ASP A 93 -0.41 -8.52 -0.55
C ASP A 93 0.61 -9.66 -0.64
N ILE A 94 1.88 -9.34 -0.45
CA ILE A 94 2.96 -10.35 -0.37
C ILE A 94 3.03 -10.99 1.03
N SER A 95 2.46 -10.33 2.03
CA SER A 95 2.44 -10.74 3.44
C SER A 95 1.38 -11.81 3.69
N PRO A 96 1.75 -13.02 4.13
CA PRO A 96 0.77 -14.03 4.49
C PRO A 96 -0.07 -13.64 5.72
N LEU A 97 0.54 -12.92 6.68
CA LEU A 97 -0.13 -12.50 7.90
C LEU A 97 -1.14 -11.39 7.64
N SER A 98 -0.81 -10.43 6.79
CA SER A 98 -1.76 -9.42 6.31
C SER A 98 -2.95 -10.06 5.59
N VAL A 99 -2.70 -11.03 4.71
CA VAL A 99 -3.77 -11.75 4.00
C VAL A 99 -4.67 -12.50 4.97
N GLU A 100 -4.13 -13.16 6.00
CA GLU A 100 -4.92 -13.84 7.03
C GLU A 100 -5.84 -12.86 7.76
N VAL A 101 -5.32 -11.71 8.18
CA VAL A 101 -6.11 -10.64 8.81
C VAL A 101 -7.20 -10.12 7.88
N MET A 102 -6.87 -9.82 6.62
CA MET A 102 -7.84 -9.35 5.63
C MET A 102 -8.98 -10.36 5.42
N CYS A 103 -8.65 -11.65 5.30
CA CYS A 103 -9.65 -12.71 5.17
C CYS A 103 -10.57 -12.78 6.40
N ASP A 104 -10.02 -12.70 7.63
CA ASP A 104 -10.82 -12.69 8.87
C ASP A 104 -11.73 -11.46 8.95
N ARG A 105 -11.28 -10.33 8.39
CA ARG A 105 -12.06 -9.08 8.25
C ARG A 105 -13.08 -9.10 7.10
N GLY A 106 -13.18 -10.20 6.34
CA GLY A 106 -14.15 -10.38 5.24
C GLY A 106 -13.76 -9.79 3.91
N VAL A 107 -12.50 -9.45 3.70
CA VAL A 107 -11.94 -8.94 2.42
C VAL A 107 -11.62 -10.11 1.49
N ASP A 108 -11.91 -10.00 0.18
CA ASP A 108 -11.38 -10.92 -0.85
C ASP A 108 -9.88 -10.63 -1.04
N ALA A 109 -9.07 -11.27 -0.20
CA ALA A 109 -7.63 -11.06 -0.14
C ALA A 109 -6.85 -12.29 -0.59
N ARG A 110 -5.73 -12.04 -1.29
CA ARG A 110 -4.88 -13.10 -1.85
C ARG A 110 -3.42 -12.79 -1.64
N GLN A 111 -2.64 -13.81 -1.25
CA GLN A 111 -1.19 -13.68 -1.17
C GLN A 111 -0.58 -13.75 -2.57
N ILE A 112 -0.45 -12.61 -3.21
CA ILE A 112 0.05 -12.47 -4.58
C ILE A 112 1.05 -11.31 -4.63
N ASN A 113 2.18 -11.54 -5.28
CA ASN A 113 3.08 -10.46 -5.65
C ASN A 113 2.57 -9.79 -6.94
N LEU A 114 2.54 -8.47 -6.99
CA LEU A 114 2.13 -7.70 -8.16
C LEU A 114 2.83 -8.15 -9.45
N TYR A 115 4.09 -8.60 -9.35
CA TYR A 115 4.91 -9.04 -10.49
C TYR A 115 4.77 -10.51 -10.85
N ASP A 116 3.85 -11.25 -10.21
CA ASP A 116 3.54 -12.61 -10.60
C ASP A 116 2.81 -12.62 -11.97
N GLU A 117 3.50 -13.08 -13.00
CA GLU A 117 2.97 -13.13 -14.36
C GLU A 117 1.79 -14.09 -14.53
N SER A 118 1.59 -15.02 -13.59
CA SER A 118 0.42 -15.92 -13.60
C SER A 118 -0.87 -15.22 -13.19
N PHE A 119 -0.77 -14.07 -12.50
CA PHE A 119 -1.91 -13.23 -12.13
C PHE A 119 -2.29 -12.33 -13.31
N THR A 120 -3.32 -12.74 -14.07
CA THR A 120 -3.70 -12.14 -15.36
C THR A 120 -5.09 -11.50 -15.38
N GLU A 121 -5.75 -11.41 -14.22
CA GLU A 121 -7.06 -10.78 -14.08
C GLU A 121 -7.01 -9.30 -14.50
N LYS A 122 -8.18 -8.75 -14.90
CA LYS A 122 -8.30 -7.38 -15.35
C LYS A 122 -9.14 -6.56 -14.39
N PHE A 123 -8.72 -5.30 -14.20
CA PHE A 123 -9.33 -4.37 -13.27
C PHE A 123 -9.56 -3.01 -13.93
N ASP A 124 -10.66 -2.36 -13.57
CA ASP A 124 -10.96 -1.02 -14.04
C ASP A 124 -10.18 0.04 -13.26
N THR A 125 -9.85 -0.26 -12.01
CA THR A 125 -8.98 0.58 -11.17
C THR A 125 -7.92 -0.29 -10.48
N VAL A 126 -6.67 0.15 -10.53
CA VAL A 126 -5.60 -0.35 -9.66
C VAL A 126 -5.33 0.73 -8.62
N LEU A 127 -5.54 0.39 -7.34
CA LEU A 127 -5.39 1.28 -6.20
C LEU A 127 -4.10 0.94 -5.45
N MET A 128 -3.30 1.95 -5.15
CA MET A 128 -2.03 1.82 -4.45
C MET A 128 -1.82 3.04 -3.55
N LEU A 129 -2.24 2.96 -2.31
CA LEU A 129 -2.23 4.07 -1.34
C LEU A 129 -1.25 3.83 -0.19
N MET A 130 -1.03 4.85 0.63
CA MET A 130 -0.04 4.89 1.72
C MET A 130 1.39 4.70 1.20
N ASN A 131 1.84 5.62 0.35
CA ASN A 131 3.12 5.51 -0.37
C ASN A 131 3.15 4.34 -1.36
N GLY A 132 2.08 4.15 -2.10
CA GLY A 132 1.97 3.09 -3.11
C GLY A 132 3.12 3.06 -4.11
N THR A 133 3.75 4.21 -4.39
CA THR A 133 4.98 4.28 -5.20
C THR A 133 6.15 3.50 -4.60
N GLY A 134 6.17 3.23 -3.30
CA GLY A 134 7.21 2.43 -2.64
C GLY A 134 7.33 1.00 -3.20
N ILE A 135 6.25 0.45 -3.74
CA ILE A 135 6.25 -0.88 -4.39
C ILE A 135 7.14 -0.91 -5.65
N ILE A 136 7.39 0.23 -6.28
CA ILE A 136 8.30 0.34 -7.44
C ILE A 136 9.76 0.05 -7.01
N GLY A 137 10.13 0.46 -5.79
CA GLY A 137 11.45 0.29 -5.20
C GLY A 137 12.45 1.32 -5.69
N THR A 138 12.88 1.26 -6.97
CA THR A 138 13.85 2.20 -7.57
C THR A 138 13.32 2.78 -8.88
N LEU A 139 13.89 3.94 -9.29
CA LEU A 139 13.52 4.60 -10.55
C LEU A 139 13.75 3.72 -11.78
N GLU A 140 14.78 2.87 -11.76
CA GLU A 140 15.07 1.94 -12.85
C GLU A 140 13.94 0.92 -13.06
N ASN A 141 13.16 0.64 -12.02
CA ASN A 141 12.04 -0.28 -12.06
C ASN A 141 10.76 0.32 -12.67
N MET A 142 10.65 1.63 -12.76
CA MET A 142 9.42 2.30 -13.24
C MET A 142 8.91 1.78 -14.58
N PRO A 143 9.75 1.57 -15.62
CA PRO A 143 9.26 1.06 -16.89
C PRO A 143 8.65 -0.35 -16.79
N ALA A 144 9.20 -1.21 -15.94
CA ALA A 144 8.68 -2.56 -15.74
C ALA A 144 7.40 -2.54 -14.90
N PHE A 145 7.34 -1.67 -13.89
CA PHE A 145 6.14 -1.43 -13.09
C PHE A 145 4.96 -0.98 -13.96
N PHE A 146 5.10 0.09 -14.75
CA PHE A 146 4.01 0.58 -15.58
C PHE A 146 3.60 -0.38 -16.69
N ARG A 147 4.53 -1.20 -17.20
CA ARG A 147 4.18 -2.30 -18.10
C ARG A 147 3.28 -3.31 -17.40
N ARG A 148 3.65 -3.71 -16.17
CA ARG A 148 2.87 -4.65 -15.37
C ARG A 148 1.48 -4.11 -15.03
N ILE A 149 1.38 -2.85 -14.61
CA ILE A 149 0.08 -2.19 -14.35
C ILE A 149 -0.81 -2.23 -15.62
N ARG A 150 -0.25 -1.90 -16.79
CA ARG A 150 -1.01 -1.97 -18.05
C ARG A 150 -1.52 -3.38 -18.39
N GLU A 151 -0.78 -4.42 -17.98
CA GLU A 151 -1.22 -5.81 -18.14
C GLU A 151 -2.40 -6.16 -17.23
N LEU A 152 -2.57 -5.49 -16.12
CA LEU A 152 -3.68 -5.70 -15.19
C LEU A 152 -4.88 -4.79 -15.44
N LEU A 153 -4.70 -3.69 -16.14
CA LEU A 153 -5.79 -2.77 -16.45
C LEU A 153 -6.70 -3.33 -17.55
N ALA A 154 -8.01 -3.17 -17.35
CA ALA A 154 -9.03 -3.29 -18.39
C ALA A 154 -8.90 -2.13 -19.40
N PRO A 155 -9.55 -2.20 -20.60
CA PRO A 155 -9.66 -1.04 -21.47
C PRO A 155 -10.26 0.17 -20.71
N ASP A 156 -9.66 1.35 -20.88
CA ASP A 156 -10.03 2.58 -20.17
C ASP A 156 -9.89 2.54 -18.63
N GLY A 157 -9.19 1.54 -18.11
CA GLY A 157 -8.85 1.44 -16.69
C GLY A 157 -7.82 2.48 -16.27
N CYS A 158 -7.78 2.78 -14.96
CA CYS A 158 -6.86 3.75 -14.39
C CYS A 158 -6.07 3.18 -13.21
N VAL A 159 -4.97 3.84 -12.87
CA VAL A 159 -4.25 3.61 -11.62
C VAL A 159 -4.39 4.85 -10.73
N LEU A 160 -4.74 4.63 -9.48
CA LEU A 160 -4.73 5.62 -8.41
C LEU A 160 -3.60 5.27 -7.46
N ILE A 161 -2.59 6.11 -7.44
CA ILE A 161 -1.36 5.87 -6.70
C ILE A 161 -0.91 7.16 -6.03
N ASP A 162 -0.46 7.07 -4.79
CA ASP A 162 0.09 8.19 -4.06
C ASP A 162 1.61 8.11 -3.88
N SER A 163 2.18 9.22 -3.48
CA SER A 163 3.58 9.33 -3.06
C SER A 163 3.74 10.48 -2.08
N SER A 164 4.69 10.37 -1.17
CA SER A 164 5.06 11.48 -0.29
C SER A 164 5.94 12.50 -1.00
N ASP A 165 5.68 13.77 -0.76
CA ASP A 165 6.62 14.85 -1.12
C ASP A 165 7.67 14.93 -0.01
N LEU A 166 8.87 14.46 -0.31
CA LEU A 166 9.97 14.39 0.67
C LEU A 166 10.65 15.74 0.95
N ARG A 167 10.19 16.84 0.38
CA ARG A 167 10.80 18.17 0.60
C ARG A 167 10.86 18.55 2.08
N TYR A 168 9.84 18.16 2.86
CA TYR A 168 9.78 18.44 4.30
C TYR A 168 10.96 17.87 5.09
N LEU A 169 11.62 16.81 4.59
CA LEU A 169 12.80 16.23 5.21
C LEU A 169 14.07 17.10 5.03
N PHE A 170 14.03 18.07 4.13
CA PHE A 170 15.14 18.95 3.77
C PHE A 170 14.82 20.42 4.08
N GLU A 171 13.65 20.71 4.63
CA GLU A 171 13.21 22.07 4.93
C GLU A 171 13.59 22.45 6.36
N GLU A 172 14.34 23.55 6.48
CA GLU A 172 14.68 24.13 7.78
C GLU A 172 13.53 24.97 8.34
N GLU A 173 13.60 25.32 9.65
CA GLU A 173 12.55 26.12 10.31
C GLU A 173 12.30 27.49 9.66
N ASP A 174 13.27 28.02 8.90
CA ASP A 174 13.16 29.29 8.18
C ASP A 174 12.62 29.15 6.74
N GLY A 175 12.24 27.93 6.32
CA GLY A 175 11.73 27.61 5.00
C GLY A 175 12.82 27.45 3.92
N SER A 176 14.10 27.50 4.29
CA SER A 176 15.18 27.14 3.38
C SER A 176 15.30 25.62 3.22
N LEU A 177 15.82 25.18 2.06
CA LEU A 177 16.03 23.75 1.79
C LEU A 177 17.53 23.43 1.88
N MET A 178 17.89 22.45 2.70
CA MET A 178 19.23 21.87 2.71
C MET A 178 19.34 20.79 1.64
N ILE A 179 19.62 21.18 0.42
CA ILE A 179 19.91 20.28 -0.70
C ILE A 179 21.30 20.64 -1.23
N ASP A 180 22.22 19.70 -1.17
CA ASP A 180 23.49 19.84 -1.90
C ASP A 180 23.21 19.48 -3.37
N LEU A 181 23.24 20.51 -4.23
CA LEU A 181 23.01 20.35 -5.67
C LEU A 181 24.24 19.75 -6.40
N ALA A 182 25.26 19.36 -5.67
CA ALA A 182 26.51 18.81 -6.21
C ALA A 182 26.60 17.27 -6.11
N ASP A 183 25.66 16.61 -5.44
CA ASP A 183 25.58 15.15 -5.34
C ASP A 183 24.65 14.52 -6.37
#